data_1b281a61394f77eac57e9f9d550853a4
#
_entry.id   1b281a61394f77eac57e9f9d550853a4
#
_cell.length_a   1.000
_cell.length_b   1.000
_cell.length_c   1.000
_cell.angle_alpha   90.00
_cell.angle_beta   90.00
_cell.angle_gamma   90.00
#
_symmetry.space_group_name_H-M   'P 1'
#
loop_
_entity.id
_entity.type
_entity.pdbx_description
1 polymer ?
#
loop_
_entity_poly.entity_id
_entity_poly.type
_entity_poly.pdbx_seq_one_letter_code
_entity_poly.pdbx_strand_id
1 'polypeptide(L)'
;MAKKQSPKIVTKKHLARLDRERRQTRIISGIAIGIILIVVLGVAYGLLNDTLFLNWRPAVTVNGESRSLHEFQVRVRVAREQLIGQYMQYMQLAQMFGLDPTTDPQMSQSLNQITSSLDTPTTVGGQVMQDMVDDLLIRQYAKANGITVSADEVEKAARSALNYYPSGTPTPTLTPTELVYATLDATQMALITPTFTPTVAPTTTLTPTLTPFPTATPNLTATKTPIPSVTPTATPYTLQGYQSQYQTALKNYSSFGLTASEFRYIFFESGLYRDRVQAKVTANITHSQEQVWARHILVADEATANNLYNELVAKADFATLAANNSIDTNTKTKGGDLGWFGKDSSTIPTELITEAFSLKIGEYSKPIKTSSGYDIIQVLGHEVRPLTDQEYQSAVSGAFTTWLQGQSTKSKVVINSAWVNYVPTSPTIAEAQAKDNATATAYVATYQAKNSGK
;
A
#
# COMPACT_ATOMS: atom_id res chain seq x y z
N MET A 1 98.63 11.89 -1.45
CA MET A 1 98.97 10.53 -1.75
C MET A 1 97.69 9.67 -1.74
N ALA A 2 97.19 9.34 -2.91
CA ALA A 2 95.97 8.53 -3.03
C ALA A 2 96.33 7.06 -2.93
N LYS A 3 95.79 6.33 -1.94
CA LYS A 3 95.99 4.91 -1.73
C LYS A 3 95.23 4.11 -2.81
N LYS A 4 95.98 3.55 -3.78
CA LYS A 4 95.48 2.64 -4.80
C LYS A 4 94.91 1.38 -4.12
N GLN A 5 93.60 1.17 -4.12
CA GLN A 5 92.98 -0.09 -3.68
C GLN A 5 93.30 -1.18 -4.71
N SER A 6 93.96 -2.23 -4.23
CA SER A 6 94.23 -3.45 -5.04
C SER A 6 92.92 -4.10 -5.50
N PRO A 7 92.86 -4.64 -6.72
CA PRO A 7 91.65 -5.28 -7.21
C PRO A 7 91.36 -6.56 -6.37
N LYS A 8 90.11 -6.62 -5.84
CA LYS A 8 89.64 -7.84 -5.14
C LYS A 8 89.61 -8.98 -6.11
N ILE A 9 90.51 -10.00 -5.88
CA ILE A 9 90.53 -11.23 -6.67
C ILE A 9 89.25 -11.99 -6.35
N VAL A 10 88.30 -11.99 -7.29
CA VAL A 10 87.05 -12.78 -7.17
C VAL A 10 87.28 -14.17 -7.64
N THR A 11 87.38 -15.14 -6.70
CA THR A 11 87.54 -16.55 -7.03
C THR A 11 86.27 -17.13 -7.70
N LYS A 12 86.44 -18.15 -8.61
CA LYS A 12 85.34 -18.84 -9.29
C LYS A 12 84.26 -19.33 -8.33
N LYS A 13 84.62 -19.73 -7.12
CA LYS A 13 83.69 -20.14 -6.06
C LYS A 13 82.86 -19.04 -5.50
N HIS A 14 83.34 -17.79 -5.46
CA HIS A 14 82.61 -16.61 -5.02
C HIS A 14 81.65 -16.14 -6.07
N LEU A 15 81.99 -16.16 -7.35
CA LEU A 15 81.10 -15.92 -8.47
C LEU A 15 79.94 -16.89 -8.53
N ALA A 16 80.20 -18.18 -8.39
CA ALA A 16 79.15 -19.23 -8.37
C ALA A 16 78.17 -19.06 -7.18
N ARG A 17 78.64 -18.57 -6.03
CA ARG A 17 77.80 -18.28 -4.87
C ARG A 17 76.92 -17.03 -5.10
N LEU A 18 77.48 -15.99 -5.67
CA LEU A 18 76.73 -14.75 -6.04
C LEU A 18 75.68 -15.02 -7.12
N ASP A 19 75.96 -15.87 -8.08
CA ASP A 19 75.00 -16.25 -9.10
C ASP A 19 73.84 -17.10 -8.53
N ARG A 20 74.14 -17.96 -7.56
CA ARG A 20 73.16 -18.73 -6.83
C ARG A 20 72.27 -17.80 -5.96
N GLU A 21 72.87 -16.89 -5.24
CA GLU A 21 72.16 -15.90 -4.41
C GLU A 21 71.30 -14.97 -5.29
N ARG A 22 71.81 -14.48 -6.41
CA ARG A 22 71.05 -13.70 -7.39
C ARG A 22 69.87 -14.48 -7.99
N ARG A 23 70.05 -15.78 -8.28
CA ARG A 23 68.98 -16.60 -8.80
C ARG A 23 67.93 -16.88 -7.75
N GLN A 24 68.32 -17.14 -6.50
CA GLN A 24 67.39 -17.29 -5.37
C GLN A 24 66.64 -16.00 -5.09
N THR A 25 67.31 -14.84 -5.08
CA THR A 25 66.66 -13.54 -4.88
C THR A 25 65.67 -13.26 -5.99
N ARG A 26 65.98 -13.52 -7.27
CA ARG A 26 65.05 -13.38 -8.39
C ARG A 26 63.82 -14.28 -8.25
N ILE A 27 63.99 -15.53 -7.83
CA ILE A 27 62.91 -16.48 -7.61
C ILE A 27 62.01 -15.97 -6.44
N ILE A 28 62.63 -15.58 -5.30
CA ILE A 28 61.90 -15.08 -4.13
C ILE A 28 61.16 -13.77 -4.49
N SER A 29 61.83 -12.86 -5.18
CA SER A 29 61.19 -11.61 -5.64
C SER A 29 60.06 -11.88 -6.62
N GLY A 30 60.21 -12.84 -7.53
CA GLY A 30 59.17 -13.27 -8.46
C GLY A 30 57.94 -13.84 -7.75
N ILE A 31 58.16 -14.68 -6.74
CA ILE A 31 57.08 -15.25 -5.91
C ILE A 31 56.40 -14.12 -5.11
N ALA A 32 57.19 -13.22 -4.49
CA ALA A 32 56.60 -12.09 -3.73
C ALA A 32 55.78 -11.16 -4.60
N ILE A 33 56.25 -10.82 -5.81
CA ILE A 33 55.51 -10.03 -6.81
C ILE A 33 54.24 -10.81 -7.23
N GLY A 34 54.33 -12.09 -7.46
CA GLY A 34 53.17 -12.92 -7.82
C GLY A 34 52.08 -12.90 -6.72
N ILE A 35 52.48 -13.03 -5.45
CA ILE A 35 51.53 -12.96 -4.32
C ILE A 35 50.91 -11.56 -4.22
N ILE A 36 51.70 -10.50 -4.32
CA ILE A 36 51.18 -9.12 -4.31
C ILE A 36 50.19 -8.91 -5.46
N LEU A 37 50.49 -9.41 -6.65
CA LEU A 37 49.63 -9.30 -7.83
C LEU A 37 48.32 -10.04 -7.61
N ILE A 38 48.32 -11.22 -7.02
CA ILE A 38 47.08 -11.98 -6.67
C ILE A 38 46.27 -11.21 -5.65
N VAL A 39 46.88 -10.64 -4.63
CA VAL A 39 46.19 -9.84 -3.61
C VAL A 39 45.57 -8.57 -4.24
N VAL A 40 46.35 -7.86 -5.07
CA VAL A 40 45.87 -6.67 -5.76
C VAL A 40 44.70 -7.00 -6.72
N LEU A 41 44.81 -8.09 -7.47
CA LEU A 41 43.72 -8.55 -8.34
C LEU A 41 42.49 -9.01 -7.53
N GLY A 42 42.69 -9.66 -6.39
CA GLY A 42 41.60 -10.04 -5.49
C GLY A 42 40.87 -8.84 -4.93
N VAL A 43 41.62 -7.85 -4.45
CA VAL A 43 41.02 -6.56 -3.97
C VAL A 43 40.33 -5.80 -5.11
N ALA A 44 40.99 -5.70 -6.27
CA ALA A 44 40.42 -5.07 -7.44
C ALA A 44 39.13 -5.79 -7.89
N TYR A 45 39.14 -7.14 -7.92
CA TYR A 45 37.96 -7.93 -8.22
C TYR A 45 36.84 -7.69 -7.20
N GLY A 46 37.14 -7.63 -5.89
CA GLY A 46 36.16 -7.32 -4.85
C GLY A 46 35.51 -5.94 -5.05
N LEU A 47 36.33 -4.91 -5.24
CA LEU A 47 35.85 -3.53 -5.49
C LEU A 47 35.04 -3.43 -6.79
N LEU A 48 35.49 -4.07 -7.87
CA LEU A 48 34.78 -4.11 -9.15
C LEU A 48 33.50 -4.91 -9.05
N ASN A 49 33.49 -5.99 -8.28
CA ASN A 49 32.35 -6.84 -8.06
C ASN A 49 31.19 -6.10 -7.39
N ASP A 50 31.49 -5.27 -6.40
CA ASP A 50 30.49 -4.58 -5.60
C ASP A 50 30.03 -3.23 -6.20
N THR A 51 30.79 -2.68 -7.17
CA THR A 51 30.48 -1.40 -7.79
C THR A 51 30.06 -1.52 -9.27
N LEU A 52 30.83 -2.22 -10.09
CA LEU A 52 30.58 -2.30 -11.55
C LEU A 52 29.69 -3.47 -11.93
N PHE A 53 29.80 -4.62 -11.24
CA PHE A 53 29.01 -5.80 -11.62
C PHE A 53 27.60 -5.82 -11.02
N LEU A 54 27.26 -4.96 -10.04
CA LEU A 54 25.89 -4.79 -9.53
C LEU A 54 24.90 -4.42 -10.63
N ASN A 55 25.31 -3.56 -11.56
CA ASN A 55 24.48 -3.18 -12.71
C ASN A 55 24.14 -4.35 -13.64
N TRP A 56 24.93 -5.41 -13.61
CA TRP A 56 24.81 -6.53 -14.52
C TRP A 56 24.21 -7.78 -13.87
N ARG A 57 24.18 -7.82 -12.53
CA ARG A 57 23.57 -8.94 -11.80
C ARG A 57 22.06 -8.77 -11.76
N PRO A 58 21.30 -9.77 -12.21
CA PRO A 58 19.84 -9.70 -12.10
C PRO A 58 19.43 -9.81 -10.63
N ALA A 59 18.53 -8.92 -10.20
CA ALA A 59 17.77 -9.04 -8.96
C ALA A 59 16.58 -9.97 -9.18
N VAL A 60 15.88 -9.78 -10.29
CA VAL A 60 14.74 -10.58 -10.71
C VAL A 60 14.74 -10.76 -12.22
N THR A 61 14.26 -11.92 -12.65
CA THR A 61 14.03 -12.25 -14.06
C THR A 61 12.63 -12.83 -14.22
N VAL A 62 11.84 -12.29 -15.14
CA VAL A 62 10.50 -12.76 -15.47
C VAL A 62 10.46 -13.09 -16.96
N ASN A 63 10.24 -14.34 -17.31
CA ASN A 63 10.18 -14.82 -18.70
C ASN A 63 11.41 -14.43 -19.54
N GLY A 64 12.60 -14.34 -18.91
CA GLY A 64 13.85 -13.97 -19.56
C GLY A 64 14.17 -12.47 -19.59
N GLU A 65 13.25 -11.59 -19.19
CA GLU A 65 13.50 -10.16 -19.00
C GLU A 65 13.96 -9.90 -17.57
N SER A 66 15.09 -9.21 -17.39
CA SER A 66 15.72 -9.02 -16.08
C SER A 66 15.73 -7.56 -15.65
N ARG A 67 15.69 -7.35 -14.34
CA ARG A 67 16.03 -6.11 -13.65
C ARG A 67 17.24 -6.31 -12.78
N SER A 68 18.14 -5.34 -12.74
CA SER A 68 19.42 -5.45 -12.04
C SER A 68 19.31 -5.23 -10.52
N LEU A 69 20.33 -5.70 -9.79
CA LEU A 69 20.48 -5.40 -8.36
C LEU A 69 20.69 -3.90 -8.10
N HIS A 70 21.30 -3.18 -9.05
CA HIS A 70 21.42 -1.74 -8.95
C HIS A 70 20.04 -1.06 -8.99
N GLU A 71 19.20 -1.40 -9.96
CA GLU A 71 17.83 -0.88 -10.04
C GLU A 71 17.03 -1.21 -8.78
N PHE A 72 17.18 -2.44 -8.26
CA PHE A 72 16.58 -2.83 -6.99
C PHE A 72 17.01 -1.91 -5.84
N GLN A 73 18.32 -1.68 -5.67
CA GLN A 73 18.84 -0.80 -4.61
C GLN A 73 18.30 0.64 -4.74
N VAL A 74 18.26 1.15 -5.95
CA VAL A 74 17.72 2.48 -6.24
C VAL A 74 16.25 2.57 -5.85
N ARG A 75 15.43 1.60 -6.27
CA ARG A 75 14.00 1.54 -5.92
C ARG A 75 13.77 1.39 -4.41
N VAL A 76 14.62 0.63 -3.70
CA VAL A 76 14.54 0.54 -2.23
C VAL A 76 14.82 1.89 -1.57
N ARG A 77 15.84 2.65 -2.03
CA ARG A 77 16.10 3.99 -1.50
C ARG A 77 14.92 4.94 -1.74
N VAL A 78 14.30 4.86 -2.93
CA VAL A 78 13.09 5.63 -3.24
C VAL A 78 11.94 5.25 -2.30
N ALA A 79 11.68 3.97 -2.10
CA ALA A 79 10.62 3.49 -1.22
C ALA A 79 10.85 3.93 0.24
N ARG A 80 12.11 3.87 0.71
CA ARG A 80 12.47 4.38 2.05
C ARG A 80 12.24 5.88 2.17
N GLU A 81 12.64 6.68 1.17
CA GLU A 81 12.40 8.13 1.14
C GLU A 81 10.90 8.45 1.18
N GLN A 82 10.06 7.68 0.47
CA GLN A 82 8.61 7.84 0.50
C GLN A 82 8.04 7.54 1.90
N LEU A 83 8.47 6.46 2.54
CA LEU A 83 8.06 6.12 3.91
C LEU A 83 8.50 7.21 4.91
N ILE A 84 9.72 7.73 4.78
CA ILE A 84 10.21 8.83 5.60
C ILE A 84 9.40 10.10 5.36
N GLY A 85 9.04 10.40 4.10
CA GLY A 85 8.16 11.51 3.76
C GLY A 85 6.80 11.40 4.44
N GLN A 86 6.19 10.21 4.44
CA GLN A 86 4.94 9.95 5.16
C GLN A 86 5.12 10.13 6.67
N TYR A 87 6.20 9.61 7.26
CA TYR A 87 6.52 9.82 8.67
C TYR A 87 6.60 11.30 9.03
N MET A 88 7.34 12.08 8.24
CA MET A 88 7.49 13.52 8.46
C MET A 88 6.17 14.27 8.31
N GLN A 89 5.31 13.85 7.36
CA GLN A 89 3.98 14.40 7.19
C GLN A 89 3.08 14.15 8.41
N TYR A 90 3.08 12.94 8.96
CA TYR A 90 2.35 12.64 10.20
C TYR A 90 2.86 13.49 11.37
N MET A 91 4.18 13.62 11.52
CA MET A 91 4.78 14.46 12.57
C MET A 91 4.39 15.93 12.42
N GLN A 92 4.39 16.46 11.20
CA GLN A 92 3.95 17.83 10.92
C GLN A 92 2.46 18.03 11.22
N LEU A 93 1.62 17.05 10.87
CA LEU A 93 0.19 17.08 11.15
C LEU A 93 -0.06 17.10 12.66
N ALA A 94 0.63 16.24 13.43
CA ALA A 94 0.55 16.21 14.89
C ALA A 94 0.92 17.58 15.48
N GLN A 95 2.01 18.18 15.03
CA GLN A 95 2.44 19.49 15.49
C GLN A 95 1.43 20.59 15.16
N MET A 96 0.83 20.55 13.95
CA MET A 96 -0.16 21.55 13.51
C MET A 96 -1.44 21.50 14.35
N PHE A 97 -1.89 20.32 14.76
CA PHE A 97 -3.09 20.13 15.56
C PHE A 97 -2.84 20.05 17.06
N GLY A 98 -1.59 20.20 17.52
CA GLY A 98 -1.22 20.05 18.91
C GLY A 98 -1.46 18.64 19.48
N LEU A 99 -1.42 17.64 18.63
CA LEU A 99 -1.60 16.23 18.98
C LEU A 99 -0.26 15.64 19.46
N ASP A 100 -0.32 14.78 20.45
CA ASP A 100 0.81 13.94 20.82
C ASP A 100 0.77 12.65 19.99
N PRO A 101 1.70 12.46 19.04
CA PRO A 101 1.70 11.30 18.17
C PRO A 101 1.92 9.97 18.90
N THR A 102 2.30 10.00 20.17
CA THR A 102 2.48 8.78 20.99
C THR A 102 1.21 8.35 21.70
N THR A 103 0.28 9.27 21.93
CA THR A 103 -0.97 9.04 22.69
C THR A 103 -2.19 8.84 21.78
N ASP A 104 -2.19 9.37 20.58
CA ASP A 104 -3.23 9.10 19.58
C ASP A 104 -3.07 7.67 19.03
N PRO A 105 -4.06 6.76 19.23
CA PRO A 105 -3.89 5.36 18.86
C PRO A 105 -3.70 5.14 17.35
N GLN A 106 -4.39 5.90 16.49
CA GLN A 106 -4.35 5.73 15.05
C GLN A 106 -3.04 6.28 14.48
N MET A 107 -2.59 7.44 14.96
CA MET A 107 -1.34 8.06 14.55
C MET A 107 -0.15 7.25 15.03
N SER A 108 -0.12 6.81 16.29
CA SER A 108 0.95 5.98 16.83
C SER A 108 1.07 4.65 16.13
N GLN A 109 -0.05 4.00 15.76
CA GLN A 109 -0.04 2.78 14.97
C GLN A 109 0.59 3.00 13.59
N SER A 110 0.22 4.07 12.88
CA SER A 110 0.77 4.41 11.56
C SER A 110 2.27 4.70 11.64
N LEU A 111 2.71 5.50 12.62
CA LEU A 111 4.13 5.82 12.83
C LEU A 111 4.94 4.57 13.19
N ASN A 112 4.42 3.71 14.07
CA ASN A 112 5.07 2.45 14.45
C ASN A 112 5.20 1.49 13.26
N GLN A 113 4.20 1.42 12.39
CA GLN A 113 4.26 0.60 11.18
C GLN A 113 5.35 1.11 10.22
N ILE A 114 5.45 2.44 10.01
CA ILE A 114 6.49 3.03 9.16
C ILE A 114 7.88 2.78 9.75
N THR A 115 8.08 3.06 11.05
CA THR A 115 9.39 2.86 11.70
C THR A 115 9.80 1.39 11.69
N SER A 116 8.91 0.46 12.02
CA SER A 116 9.17 -0.98 11.96
C SER A 116 9.55 -1.43 10.54
N SER A 117 8.91 -0.89 9.50
CA SER A 117 9.27 -1.19 8.11
C SER A 117 10.66 -0.64 7.75
N LEU A 118 11.02 0.56 8.22
CA LEU A 118 12.32 1.18 7.99
C LEU A 118 13.44 0.48 8.77
N ASP A 119 13.16 -0.01 9.98
CA ASP A 119 14.10 -0.73 10.85
C ASP A 119 14.35 -2.17 10.38
N THR A 120 13.44 -2.70 9.57
CA THR A 120 13.58 -4.03 8.95
C THR A 120 13.79 -3.89 7.43
N PRO A 121 15.03 -3.64 6.95
CA PRO A 121 15.30 -3.33 5.54
C PRO A 121 14.77 -4.39 4.57
N THR A 122 14.76 -5.66 4.98
CA THR A 122 14.24 -6.76 4.16
C THR A 122 12.74 -6.70 3.93
N THR A 123 11.97 -6.02 4.79
CA THR A 123 10.54 -5.77 4.58
C THR A 123 10.34 -4.84 3.38
N VAL A 124 11.01 -3.69 3.38
CA VAL A 124 10.97 -2.75 2.23
C VAL A 124 11.56 -3.40 0.98
N GLY A 125 12.67 -4.12 1.13
CA GLY A 125 13.30 -4.83 0.00
C GLY A 125 12.39 -5.89 -0.61
N GLY A 126 11.66 -6.65 0.20
CA GLY A 126 10.71 -7.66 -0.27
C GLY A 126 9.55 -7.05 -1.05
N GLN A 127 8.99 -5.94 -0.55
CA GLN A 127 7.94 -5.22 -1.27
C GLN A 127 8.43 -4.69 -2.62
N VAL A 128 9.58 -4.04 -2.64
CA VAL A 128 10.19 -3.54 -3.89
C VAL A 128 10.48 -4.68 -4.87
N MET A 129 10.92 -5.83 -4.38
CA MET A 129 11.15 -7.01 -5.24
C MET A 129 9.84 -7.48 -5.89
N GLN A 130 8.74 -7.52 -5.11
CA GLN A 130 7.43 -7.87 -5.64
C GLN A 130 6.94 -6.83 -6.67
N ASP A 131 7.12 -5.53 -6.36
CA ASP A 131 6.77 -4.45 -7.29
C ASP A 131 7.54 -4.55 -8.62
N MET A 132 8.81 -4.99 -8.58
CA MET A 132 9.62 -5.22 -9.77
C MET A 132 9.13 -6.43 -10.59
N VAL A 133 8.66 -7.48 -9.93
CA VAL A 133 8.01 -8.62 -10.61
C VAL A 133 6.73 -8.16 -11.30
N ASP A 134 5.88 -7.46 -10.57
CA ASP A 134 4.59 -6.96 -11.06
C ASP A 134 4.78 -6.00 -12.24
N ASP A 135 5.76 -5.09 -12.15
CA ASP A 135 6.12 -4.16 -13.23
C ASP A 135 6.53 -4.90 -14.51
N LEU A 136 7.34 -5.95 -14.41
CA LEU A 136 7.72 -6.79 -15.54
C LEU A 136 6.51 -7.52 -16.15
N LEU A 137 5.64 -8.10 -15.31
CA LEU A 137 4.43 -8.79 -15.76
C LEU A 137 3.47 -7.84 -16.48
N ILE A 138 3.23 -6.65 -15.90
CA ILE A 138 2.38 -5.60 -16.47
C ILE A 138 2.93 -5.16 -17.82
N ARG A 139 4.23 -4.91 -17.92
CA ARG A 139 4.86 -4.48 -19.17
C ARG A 139 4.83 -5.54 -20.25
N GLN A 140 5.09 -6.79 -19.90
CA GLN A 140 5.00 -7.91 -20.85
C GLN A 140 3.57 -8.10 -21.35
N TYR A 141 2.59 -8.01 -20.46
CA TYR A 141 1.17 -8.06 -20.85
C TYR A 141 0.79 -6.87 -21.74
N ALA A 142 1.19 -5.66 -21.36
CA ALA A 142 0.94 -4.45 -22.15
C ALA A 142 1.50 -4.59 -23.56
N LYS A 143 2.75 -5.03 -23.70
CA LYS A 143 3.41 -5.27 -24.99
C LYS A 143 2.66 -6.31 -25.83
N ALA A 144 2.28 -7.43 -25.22
CA ALA A 144 1.57 -8.52 -25.91
C ALA A 144 0.16 -8.09 -26.37
N ASN A 145 -0.46 -7.11 -25.72
CA ASN A 145 -1.81 -6.63 -26.01
C ASN A 145 -1.85 -5.26 -26.71
N GLY A 146 -0.70 -4.75 -27.20
CA GLY A 146 -0.62 -3.47 -27.91
C GLY A 146 -0.96 -2.25 -27.06
N ILE A 147 -0.83 -2.36 -25.71
CA ILE A 147 -1.03 -1.25 -24.79
C ILE A 147 0.24 -0.40 -24.77
N THR A 148 0.13 0.86 -25.14
CA THR A 148 1.27 1.80 -25.21
C THR A 148 0.97 3.04 -24.38
N VAL A 149 2.01 3.69 -23.87
CA VAL A 149 1.95 4.99 -23.18
C VAL A 149 2.80 5.98 -23.97
N SER A 150 2.22 7.10 -24.36
CA SER A 150 2.93 8.13 -25.13
C SER A 150 3.77 9.05 -24.23
N ALA A 151 4.77 9.70 -24.81
CA ALA A 151 5.60 10.67 -24.12
C ALA A 151 4.78 11.86 -23.56
N ASP A 152 3.74 12.28 -24.28
CA ASP A 152 2.86 13.38 -23.86
C ASP A 152 2.01 13.01 -22.65
N GLU A 153 1.57 11.75 -22.56
CA GLU A 153 0.83 11.26 -21.38
C GLU A 153 1.71 11.21 -20.16
N VAL A 154 2.95 10.76 -20.31
CA VAL A 154 3.93 10.76 -19.20
C VAL A 154 4.23 12.18 -18.74
N GLU A 155 4.37 13.13 -19.68
CA GLU A 155 4.55 14.55 -19.34
C GLU A 155 3.31 15.12 -18.65
N LYS A 156 2.10 14.78 -19.11
CA LYS A 156 0.85 15.17 -18.44
C LYS A 156 0.76 14.60 -17.02
N ALA A 157 1.15 13.34 -16.84
CA ALA A 157 1.19 12.73 -15.51
C ALA A 157 2.20 13.44 -14.59
N ALA A 158 3.39 13.78 -15.10
CA ALA A 158 4.39 14.53 -14.36
C ALA A 158 3.89 15.93 -13.93
N ARG A 159 3.21 16.63 -14.84
CA ARG A 159 2.59 17.93 -14.54
C ARG A 159 1.51 17.80 -13.46
N SER A 160 0.63 16.82 -13.58
CA SER A 160 -0.43 16.57 -12.60
C SER A 160 0.13 16.22 -11.23
N ALA A 161 1.16 15.35 -11.17
CA ALA A 161 1.82 14.95 -9.93
C ALA A 161 2.49 16.12 -9.19
N LEU A 162 2.90 17.15 -9.94
CA LEU A 162 3.47 18.38 -9.41
C LEU A 162 2.45 19.54 -9.38
N ASN A 163 1.14 19.25 -9.45
CA ASN A 163 0.04 20.22 -9.37
C ASN A 163 0.10 21.36 -10.42
N TYR A 164 0.71 21.09 -11.59
CA TYR A 164 0.76 22.05 -12.69
C TYR A 164 -0.31 21.73 -13.76
N TYR A 165 -1.29 22.61 -13.90
CA TYR A 165 -2.40 22.48 -14.84
C TYR A 165 -2.43 23.70 -15.77
N PRO A 166 -1.86 23.61 -16.99
CA PRO A 166 -1.76 24.74 -17.91
C PRO A 166 -3.10 25.27 -18.39
N SER A 167 -4.15 24.44 -18.37
CA SER A 167 -5.53 24.79 -18.77
C SER A 167 -6.46 25.08 -17.58
N GLY A 168 -5.90 25.32 -16.38
CA GLY A 168 -6.64 25.45 -15.13
C GLY A 168 -6.79 24.11 -14.39
N THR A 169 -6.89 24.20 -13.07
CA THR A 169 -7.07 23.03 -12.21
C THR A 169 -8.35 22.30 -12.60
N PRO A 170 -8.31 21.00 -12.89
CA PRO A 170 -9.53 20.25 -13.14
C PRO A 170 -10.39 20.32 -11.88
N THR A 171 -11.57 20.93 -12.01
CA THR A 171 -12.56 20.90 -10.93
C THR A 171 -13.09 19.46 -10.89
N PRO A 172 -12.91 18.71 -9.81
CA PRO A 172 -13.54 17.41 -9.71
C PRO A 172 -15.04 17.64 -9.71
N THR A 173 -15.69 17.31 -10.83
CA THR A 173 -17.14 17.23 -10.88
C THR A 173 -17.50 15.96 -10.12
N LEU A 174 -17.70 16.09 -8.81
CA LEU A 174 -18.37 15.06 -8.03
C LEU A 174 -19.82 15.07 -8.50
N THR A 175 -20.15 14.27 -9.48
CA THR A 175 -21.54 13.89 -9.72
C THR A 175 -21.81 12.79 -8.69
N PRO A 176 -22.54 13.08 -7.60
CA PRO A 176 -22.93 12.03 -6.69
C PRO A 176 -23.80 11.07 -7.52
N THR A 177 -23.31 9.86 -7.74
CA THR A 177 -24.14 8.80 -8.26
C THR A 177 -25.12 8.48 -7.15
N GLU A 178 -26.35 8.92 -7.29
CA GLU A 178 -27.42 8.56 -6.36
C GLU A 178 -27.62 7.04 -6.48
N LEU A 179 -27.24 6.33 -5.42
CA LEU A 179 -27.41 4.88 -5.36
C LEU A 179 -28.88 4.62 -5.08
N VAL A 180 -29.64 4.26 -6.12
CA VAL A 180 -31.04 3.85 -5.99
C VAL A 180 -31.09 2.38 -5.61
N TYR A 181 -31.42 2.12 -4.36
CA TYR A 181 -31.68 0.76 -3.88
C TYR A 181 -33.16 0.43 -4.05
N ALA A 182 -33.45 -0.82 -4.37
CA ALA A 182 -34.83 -1.32 -4.37
C ALA A 182 -35.45 -1.19 -2.97
N THR A 183 -36.71 -0.80 -2.90
CA THR A 183 -37.48 -0.83 -1.63
C THR A 183 -37.73 -2.28 -1.23
N LEU A 184 -37.71 -2.53 0.10
CA LEU A 184 -37.98 -3.86 0.63
C LEU A 184 -39.34 -4.38 0.14
N ASP A 185 -39.37 -5.62 -0.32
CA ASP A 185 -40.60 -6.28 -0.71
C ASP A 185 -41.42 -6.73 0.52
N ALA A 186 -42.66 -7.18 0.28
CA ALA A 186 -43.56 -7.61 1.36
C ALA A 186 -43.01 -8.80 2.16
N THR A 187 -42.22 -9.68 1.54
CA THR A 187 -41.59 -10.82 2.21
C THR A 187 -40.48 -10.39 3.12
N GLN A 188 -39.62 -9.50 2.64
CA GLN A 188 -38.55 -8.91 3.42
C GLN A 188 -39.09 -8.10 4.61
N MET A 189 -40.14 -7.31 4.39
CA MET A 189 -40.85 -6.56 5.44
C MET A 189 -41.44 -7.47 6.50
N ALA A 190 -42.03 -8.59 6.11
CA ALA A 190 -42.60 -9.57 7.06
C ALA A 190 -41.56 -10.25 7.93
N LEU A 191 -40.32 -10.42 7.41
CA LEU A 191 -39.22 -11.06 8.15
C LEU A 191 -38.61 -10.15 9.22
N ILE A 192 -38.66 -8.83 9.04
CA ILE A 192 -38.07 -7.85 9.95
C ILE A 192 -39.11 -7.16 10.87
N THR A 193 -40.39 -7.23 10.53
CA THR A 193 -41.45 -6.63 11.35
C THR A 193 -41.77 -7.59 12.49
N PRO A 194 -41.61 -7.22 13.77
CA PRO A 194 -41.97 -8.07 14.89
C PRO A 194 -43.48 -8.33 14.86
N THR A 195 -43.90 -9.60 14.78
CA THR A 195 -45.29 -9.97 14.91
C THR A 195 -45.67 -9.85 16.37
N PHE A 196 -46.34 -8.74 16.73
CA PHE A 196 -46.95 -8.63 18.05
C PHE A 196 -48.09 -9.65 18.15
N THR A 197 -47.87 -10.74 18.84
CA THR A 197 -48.97 -11.57 19.32
C THR A 197 -49.73 -10.76 20.36
N PRO A 198 -51.02 -10.43 20.13
CA PRO A 198 -51.78 -9.69 21.12
C PRO A 198 -51.94 -10.55 22.36
N THR A 199 -51.13 -10.28 23.39
CA THR A 199 -51.39 -10.79 24.73
C THR A 199 -52.64 -10.08 25.20
N VAL A 200 -53.73 -10.80 25.38
CA VAL A 200 -54.99 -10.28 25.93
C VAL A 200 -54.68 -9.76 27.30
N ALA A 201 -54.48 -8.45 27.43
CA ALA A 201 -54.34 -7.78 28.70
C ALA A 201 -55.75 -7.60 29.32
N PRO A 202 -55.94 -7.78 30.63
CA PRO A 202 -57.22 -7.56 31.28
C PRO A 202 -57.63 -6.08 31.16
N THR A 203 -58.88 -5.91 30.76
CA THR A 203 -59.56 -4.63 30.58
C THR A 203 -59.56 -3.83 31.90
N THR A 204 -58.82 -2.75 31.98
CA THR A 204 -59.11 -1.67 32.93
C THR A 204 -59.35 -0.40 32.09
N THR A 205 -60.59 0.01 32.10
CA THR A 205 -61.11 1.24 31.49
C THR A 205 -60.56 2.42 32.25
N LEU A 206 -59.59 3.13 31.65
CA LEU A 206 -59.27 4.48 32.03
C LEU A 206 -59.22 5.32 30.74
N THR A 207 -60.19 6.21 30.60
CA THR A 207 -60.28 7.20 29.55
C THR A 207 -59.11 8.19 29.67
N PRO A 208 -58.14 8.25 28.77
CA PRO A 208 -57.20 9.35 28.76
C PRO A 208 -57.77 10.53 28.01
N THR A 209 -57.87 11.65 28.69
CA THR A 209 -58.12 12.96 28.10
C THR A 209 -56.97 13.31 27.14
N LEU A 210 -57.28 13.42 25.84
CA LEU A 210 -56.33 13.86 24.83
C LEU A 210 -55.98 15.33 25.06
N THR A 211 -54.83 15.60 25.59
CA THR A 211 -54.24 16.95 25.52
C THR A 211 -53.58 17.09 24.16
N PRO A 212 -53.97 18.03 23.33
CA PRO A 212 -53.32 18.21 22.03
C PRO A 212 -51.87 18.65 22.23
N PHE A 213 -50.92 17.91 21.65
CA PHE A 213 -49.54 18.33 21.52
C PHE A 213 -49.49 19.60 20.62
N PRO A 214 -48.76 20.63 21.02
CA PRO A 214 -48.54 21.78 20.10
C PRO A 214 -47.70 21.29 18.92
N THR A 215 -48.27 21.37 17.74
CA THR A 215 -47.56 21.18 16.49
C THR A 215 -46.61 22.37 16.31
N ALA A 216 -45.35 22.16 16.67
CA ALA A 216 -44.29 23.09 16.29
C ALA A 216 -44.04 22.97 14.79
N THR A 217 -44.63 23.89 14.02
CA THR A 217 -44.26 24.09 12.63
C THR A 217 -42.83 24.62 12.60
N PRO A 218 -41.84 23.92 12.05
CA PRO A 218 -40.51 24.51 11.88
C PRO A 218 -40.63 25.62 10.85
N ASN A 219 -40.46 26.85 11.31
CA ASN A 219 -40.36 28.02 10.44
C ASN A 219 -38.97 27.92 9.77
N LEU A 220 -38.90 27.28 8.60
CA LEU A 220 -37.72 27.27 7.76
C LEU A 220 -37.54 28.66 7.13
N THR A 221 -37.12 29.61 7.94
CA THR A 221 -36.51 30.82 7.39
C THR A 221 -35.18 30.39 6.81
N ALA A 222 -35.11 30.24 5.51
CA ALA A 222 -33.85 30.00 4.80
C ALA A 222 -32.90 31.15 5.13
N THR A 223 -32.03 30.91 6.10
CA THR A 223 -30.88 31.78 6.33
C THR A 223 -30.05 31.67 5.06
N LYS A 224 -30.04 32.71 4.23
CA LYS A 224 -29.07 32.82 3.14
C LYS A 224 -27.70 32.78 3.76
N THR A 225 -27.10 31.60 3.76
CA THR A 225 -25.66 31.45 4.04
C THR A 225 -24.95 32.32 3.01
N PRO A 226 -24.16 33.33 3.41
CA PRO A 226 -23.44 34.14 2.46
C PRO A 226 -22.58 33.18 1.64
N ILE A 227 -22.69 33.25 0.32
CA ILE A 227 -21.82 32.56 -0.62
C ILE A 227 -20.39 32.91 -0.16
N PRO A 228 -19.54 31.94 0.19
CA PRO A 228 -18.18 32.26 0.58
C PRO A 228 -17.56 33.08 -0.54
N SER A 229 -17.14 34.29 -0.21
CA SER A 229 -16.35 35.14 -1.11
C SER A 229 -15.19 34.27 -1.60
N VAL A 230 -15.03 34.16 -2.91
CA VAL A 230 -13.90 33.47 -3.55
C VAL A 230 -12.63 34.01 -2.92
N THR A 231 -12.01 33.23 -2.05
CA THR A 231 -10.68 33.51 -1.54
C THR A 231 -9.79 33.69 -2.77
N PRO A 232 -8.98 34.76 -2.86
CA PRO A 232 -8.13 34.99 -4.02
C PRO A 232 -7.30 33.72 -4.26
N THR A 233 -7.50 33.13 -5.42
CA THR A 233 -6.79 31.94 -5.87
C THR A 233 -5.31 32.21 -5.71
N ALA A 234 -4.61 31.35 -5.00
CA ALA A 234 -3.15 31.36 -4.90
C ALA A 234 -2.57 31.59 -6.30
N THR A 235 -1.53 32.43 -6.39
CA THR A 235 -0.82 32.77 -7.64
C THR A 235 -0.75 31.53 -8.54
N PRO A 236 -1.19 31.60 -9.79
CA PRO A 236 -1.25 30.40 -10.64
C PRO A 236 0.14 29.79 -10.72
N TYR A 237 0.23 28.51 -10.45
CA TYR A 237 1.47 27.76 -10.50
C TYR A 237 2.01 27.78 -11.92
N THR A 238 3.16 28.43 -12.13
CA THR A 238 3.69 28.74 -13.45
C THR A 238 4.44 27.54 -14.05
N LEU A 239 4.58 27.52 -15.40
CA LEU A 239 5.45 26.56 -16.08
C LEU A 239 6.88 26.57 -15.52
N GLN A 240 7.42 27.73 -15.21
CA GLN A 240 8.76 27.87 -14.61
C GLN A 240 8.79 27.23 -13.21
N GLY A 241 7.74 27.42 -12.41
CA GLY A 241 7.61 26.76 -11.10
C GLY A 241 7.59 25.23 -11.23
N TYR A 242 6.80 24.70 -12.15
CA TYR A 242 6.79 23.27 -12.47
C TYR A 242 8.18 22.75 -12.88
N GLN A 243 8.85 23.43 -13.83
CA GLN A 243 10.17 23.03 -14.28
C GLN A 243 11.18 23.03 -13.14
N SER A 244 11.17 24.06 -12.29
CA SER A 244 12.04 24.14 -11.11
C SER A 244 11.80 23.01 -10.13
N GLN A 245 10.54 22.67 -9.82
CA GLN A 245 10.20 21.55 -8.94
C GLN A 245 10.60 20.21 -9.53
N TYR A 246 10.33 19.99 -10.84
CA TYR A 246 10.73 18.78 -11.53
C TYR A 246 12.26 18.58 -11.47
N GLN A 247 13.04 19.62 -11.77
CA GLN A 247 14.49 19.54 -11.71
C GLN A 247 15.02 19.33 -10.28
N THR A 248 14.36 19.92 -9.29
CA THR A 248 14.67 19.71 -7.87
C THR A 248 14.40 18.25 -7.46
N ALA A 249 13.26 17.72 -7.83
CA ALA A 249 12.92 16.31 -7.59
C ALA A 249 13.93 15.37 -8.27
N LEU A 250 14.20 15.59 -9.55
CA LEU A 250 15.19 14.81 -10.30
C LEU A 250 16.57 14.84 -9.63
N LYS A 251 17.04 16.01 -9.20
CA LYS A 251 18.32 16.17 -8.49
C LYS A 251 18.33 15.40 -7.17
N ASN A 252 17.25 15.47 -6.41
CA ASN A 252 17.14 14.76 -5.13
C ASN A 252 17.24 13.25 -5.34
N TYR A 253 16.47 12.71 -6.29
CA TYR A 253 16.46 11.27 -6.57
C TYR A 253 17.71 10.79 -7.31
N SER A 254 18.40 11.65 -8.09
CA SER A 254 19.68 11.32 -8.69
C SER A 254 20.77 11.03 -7.66
N SER A 255 20.65 11.58 -6.45
CA SER A 255 21.56 11.27 -5.33
C SER A 255 21.44 9.80 -4.88
N PHE A 256 20.32 9.13 -5.17
CA PHE A 256 20.13 7.70 -4.92
C PHE A 256 20.60 6.80 -6.07
N GLY A 257 21.07 7.40 -7.16
CA GLY A 257 21.55 6.69 -8.35
C GLY A 257 20.54 6.61 -9.49
N LEU A 258 19.38 7.32 -9.42
CA LEU A 258 18.43 7.34 -10.53
C LEU A 258 18.95 8.18 -11.69
N THR A 259 18.87 7.62 -12.88
CA THR A 259 18.96 8.38 -14.13
C THR A 259 17.64 9.14 -14.39
N ALA A 260 17.68 10.16 -15.25
CA ALA A 260 16.47 10.90 -15.62
C ALA A 260 15.39 10.00 -16.28
N SER A 261 15.81 8.98 -17.03
CA SER A 261 14.90 8.01 -17.64
C SER A 261 14.25 7.10 -16.62
N GLU A 262 15.00 6.60 -15.63
CA GLU A 262 14.46 5.78 -14.55
C GLU A 262 13.53 6.59 -13.66
N PHE A 263 13.89 7.85 -13.32
CA PHE A 263 13.01 8.76 -12.60
C PHE A 263 11.66 8.92 -13.30
N ARG A 264 11.69 9.23 -14.60
CA ARG A 264 10.48 9.37 -15.41
C ARG A 264 9.66 8.08 -15.44
N TYR A 265 10.33 6.94 -15.61
CA TYR A 265 9.69 5.64 -15.65
C TYR A 265 9.03 5.29 -14.31
N ILE A 266 9.78 5.32 -13.21
CA ILE A 266 9.32 4.88 -11.88
C ILE A 266 8.19 5.76 -11.35
N PHE A 267 8.27 7.08 -11.53
CA PHE A 267 7.30 8.00 -10.94
C PHE A 267 6.06 8.27 -11.79
N PHE A 268 6.13 8.08 -13.10
CA PHE A 268 5.04 8.48 -13.99
C PHE A 268 4.62 7.38 -14.97
N GLU A 269 5.56 6.79 -15.70
CA GLU A 269 5.23 5.91 -16.81
C GLU A 269 4.71 4.54 -16.34
N SER A 270 5.32 3.93 -15.32
CA SER A 270 4.93 2.62 -14.78
C SER A 270 3.49 2.63 -14.25
N GLY A 271 3.08 3.71 -13.59
CA GLY A 271 1.71 3.90 -13.13
C GLY A 271 0.70 3.89 -14.28
N LEU A 272 0.99 4.63 -15.36
CA LEU A 272 0.12 4.67 -16.55
C LEU A 272 -0.03 3.30 -17.22
N TYR A 273 1.04 2.50 -17.28
CA TYR A 273 0.94 1.11 -17.75
C TYR A 273 0.06 0.27 -16.83
N ARG A 274 0.25 0.40 -15.50
CA ARG A 274 -0.55 -0.31 -14.50
C ARG A 274 -2.03 0.03 -14.64
N ASP A 275 -2.37 1.30 -14.73
CA ASP A 275 -3.76 1.77 -14.86
C ASP A 275 -4.43 1.22 -16.13
N ARG A 276 -3.73 1.23 -17.26
CA ARG A 276 -4.26 0.72 -18.53
C ARG A 276 -4.44 -0.79 -18.54
N VAL A 277 -3.47 -1.52 -17.99
CA VAL A 277 -3.59 -2.97 -17.86
C VAL A 277 -4.70 -3.32 -16.88
N GLN A 278 -4.78 -2.64 -15.75
CA GLN A 278 -5.88 -2.80 -14.79
C GLN A 278 -7.22 -2.58 -15.47
N ALA A 279 -7.42 -1.43 -16.12
CA ALA A 279 -8.67 -1.14 -16.83
C ALA A 279 -9.01 -2.21 -17.88
N LYS A 280 -8.01 -2.77 -18.56
CA LYS A 280 -8.21 -3.82 -19.57
C LYS A 280 -8.64 -5.15 -18.94
N VAL A 281 -7.98 -5.58 -17.87
CA VAL A 281 -8.21 -6.91 -17.28
C VAL A 281 -9.40 -6.93 -16.33
N THR A 282 -9.85 -5.76 -15.86
CA THR A 282 -11.03 -5.61 -15.00
C THR A 282 -12.23 -5.01 -15.71
N ALA A 283 -12.20 -4.92 -17.04
CA ALA A 283 -13.27 -4.32 -17.85
C ALA A 283 -14.66 -5.00 -17.69
N ASN A 284 -14.66 -6.25 -17.22
CA ASN A 284 -15.90 -7.01 -16.96
C ASN A 284 -16.50 -6.77 -15.56
N ILE A 285 -15.82 -6.01 -14.69
CA ILE A 285 -16.36 -5.69 -13.37
C ILE A 285 -17.42 -4.61 -13.54
N THR A 286 -18.62 -4.93 -13.09
CA THR A 286 -19.77 -4.03 -13.17
C THR A 286 -19.93 -3.20 -11.91
N HIS A 287 -20.59 -2.05 -12.01
CA HIS A 287 -20.95 -1.21 -10.87
C HIS A 287 -22.10 -1.77 -10.03
N SER A 288 -22.40 -3.04 -10.21
CA SER A 288 -23.41 -3.77 -9.43
C SER A 288 -22.98 -5.21 -9.25
N GLN A 289 -23.31 -5.80 -8.13
CA GLN A 289 -23.08 -7.23 -7.86
C GLN A 289 -24.24 -7.86 -7.12
N GLU A 290 -24.33 -9.17 -7.21
CA GLU A 290 -25.23 -9.98 -6.40
C GLU A 290 -24.85 -9.85 -4.93
N GLN A 291 -25.78 -9.44 -4.09
CA GLN A 291 -25.61 -9.29 -2.65
C GLN A 291 -26.72 -10.03 -1.91
N VAL A 292 -26.37 -10.51 -0.73
CA VAL A 292 -27.30 -11.12 0.21
C VAL A 292 -27.42 -10.23 1.45
N TRP A 293 -28.65 -9.99 1.88
CA TRP A 293 -28.92 -9.42 3.20
C TRP A 293 -29.23 -10.56 4.15
N ALA A 294 -28.49 -10.65 5.24
CA ALA A 294 -28.66 -11.72 6.19
C ALA A 294 -28.53 -11.25 7.64
N ARG A 295 -29.01 -12.08 8.56
CA ARG A 295 -28.79 -11.95 9.99
C ARG A 295 -28.26 -13.25 10.58
N HIS A 296 -27.55 -13.18 11.70
CA HIS A 296 -26.94 -14.36 12.30
C HIS A 296 -27.12 -14.42 13.82
N ILE A 297 -26.93 -15.61 14.37
CA ILE A 297 -26.80 -15.87 15.80
C ILE A 297 -25.46 -16.60 15.99
N LEU A 298 -24.51 -15.99 16.68
CA LEU A 298 -23.21 -16.58 17.01
C LEU A 298 -23.24 -17.09 18.45
N VAL A 299 -22.88 -18.35 18.67
CA VAL A 299 -22.75 -18.95 20.01
C VAL A 299 -21.43 -19.72 20.14
N ALA A 300 -21.01 -19.99 21.38
CA ALA A 300 -19.70 -20.59 21.63
C ALA A 300 -19.61 -22.08 21.27
N ASP A 301 -20.72 -22.82 21.38
CA ASP A 301 -20.72 -24.28 21.26
C ASP A 301 -21.85 -24.79 20.37
N GLU A 302 -21.62 -25.98 19.81
CA GLU A 302 -22.52 -26.63 18.87
C GLU A 302 -23.85 -27.05 19.48
N ALA A 303 -23.85 -27.46 20.76
CA ALA A 303 -25.07 -27.93 21.42
C ALA A 303 -26.07 -26.78 21.58
N THR A 304 -25.59 -25.60 22.01
CA THR A 304 -26.41 -24.38 22.08
C THR A 304 -26.89 -23.97 20.70
N ALA A 305 -26.04 -24.02 19.65
CA ALA A 305 -26.47 -23.70 18.29
C ALA A 305 -27.57 -24.64 17.80
N ASN A 306 -27.44 -25.95 18.06
CA ASN A 306 -28.47 -26.94 17.68
C ASN A 306 -29.79 -26.71 18.41
N ASN A 307 -29.76 -26.32 19.69
CA ASN A 307 -30.99 -26.00 20.44
C ASN A 307 -31.68 -24.77 19.83
N LEU A 308 -30.94 -23.70 19.56
CA LEU A 308 -31.50 -22.51 18.91
C LEU A 308 -32.04 -22.79 17.50
N TYR A 309 -31.36 -23.64 16.74
CA TYR A 309 -31.85 -24.08 15.45
C TYR A 309 -33.20 -24.80 15.56
N ASN A 310 -33.37 -25.69 16.54
CA ASN A 310 -34.64 -26.38 16.79
C ASN A 310 -35.75 -25.40 17.21
N GLU A 311 -35.42 -24.36 18.00
CA GLU A 311 -36.37 -23.30 18.35
C GLU A 311 -36.81 -22.50 17.10
N LEU A 312 -35.87 -22.18 16.19
CA LEU A 312 -36.16 -21.52 14.91
C LEU A 312 -37.07 -22.40 14.03
N VAL A 313 -36.80 -23.70 13.98
CA VAL A 313 -37.69 -24.66 13.28
C VAL A 313 -39.08 -24.65 13.89
N ALA A 314 -39.18 -24.51 15.21
CA ALA A 314 -40.46 -24.36 15.95
C ALA A 314 -41.08 -22.95 15.84
N LYS A 315 -40.51 -22.06 14.94
CA LYS A 315 -41.02 -20.73 14.64
C LYS A 315 -40.76 -19.70 15.77
N ALA A 316 -39.76 -19.90 16.59
CA ALA A 316 -39.29 -18.84 17.49
C ALA A 316 -38.78 -17.63 16.70
N ASP A 317 -38.92 -16.45 17.28
CA ASP A 317 -38.47 -15.19 16.66
C ASP A 317 -36.93 -15.08 16.64
N PHE A 318 -36.37 -14.99 15.45
CA PHE A 318 -34.91 -14.94 15.24
C PHE A 318 -34.24 -13.77 15.96
N ALA A 319 -34.85 -12.57 15.88
CA ALA A 319 -34.27 -11.37 16.48
C ALA A 319 -34.23 -11.47 18.01
N THR A 320 -35.27 -12.05 18.61
CA THR A 320 -35.33 -12.31 20.06
C THR A 320 -34.27 -13.33 20.49
N LEU A 321 -34.10 -14.41 19.71
CA LEU A 321 -33.08 -15.42 19.99
C LEU A 321 -31.67 -14.82 19.85
N ALA A 322 -31.43 -14.01 18.83
CA ALA A 322 -30.17 -13.30 18.65
C ALA A 322 -29.87 -12.36 19.81
N ALA A 323 -30.83 -11.54 20.23
CA ALA A 323 -30.67 -10.60 21.34
C ALA A 323 -30.33 -11.29 22.66
N ASN A 324 -30.93 -12.47 22.92
CA ASN A 324 -30.78 -13.19 24.17
C ASN A 324 -29.52 -14.09 24.21
N ASN A 325 -29.16 -14.71 23.10
CA ASN A 325 -28.18 -15.79 23.07
C ASN A 325 -26.91 -15.48 22.29
N SER A 326 -26.93 -14.54 21.31
CA SER A 326 -25.75 -14.25 20.50
C SER A 326 -24.61 -13.62 21.35
N ILE A 327 -23.41 -14.12 21.12
CA ILE A 327 -22.18 -13.56 21.70
C ILE A 327 -21.58 -12.45 20.81
N ASP A 328 -22.09 -12.26 19.57
CA ASP A 328 -21.67 -11.11 18.76
C ASP A 328 -22.32 -9.83 19.26
N THR A 329 -21.54 -9.04 19.97
CA THR A 329 -21.97 -7.75 20.58
C THR A 329 -22.33 -6.68 19.57
N ASN A 330 -21.84 -6.78 18.30
CA ASN A 330 -22.07 -5.78 17.28
C ASN A 330 -23.46 -5.88 16.64
N THR A 331 -23.98 -7.09 16.55
CA THR A 331 -25.24 -7.38 15.83
C THR A 331 -26.36 -7.85 16.73
N LYS A 332 -26.07 -8.46 17.90
CA LYS A 332 -27.10 -9.04 18.79
C LYS A 332 -28.25 -8.07 19.13
N THR A 333 -27.96 -6.81 19.42
CA THR A 333 -28.97 -5.79 19.77
C THR A 333 -29.79 -5.31 18.57
N LYS A 334 -29.34 -5.65 17.36
CA LYS A 334 -30.02 -5.38 16.09
C LYS A 334 -30.67 -6.64 15.50
N GLY A 335 -30.97 -7.64 16.35
CA GLY A 335 -31.56 -8.90 15.90
C GLY A 335 -30.62 -9.77 15.08
N GLY A 336 -29.30 -9.57 15.21
CA GLY A 336 -28.27 -10.30 14.46
C GLY A 336 -27.98 -9.75 13.07
N ASP A 337 -28.48 -8.56 12.69
CA ASP A 337 -28.39 -8.00 11.33
C ASP A 337 -26.93 -7.75 10.90
N LEU A 338 -26.53 -8.41 9.81
CA LEU A 338 -25.22 -8.27 9.16
C LEU A 338 -25.24 -7.23 8.02
N GLY A 339 -26.45 -6.78 7.61
CA GLY A 339 -26.63 -5.95 6.43
C GLY A 339 -26.44 -6.70 5.12
N TRP A 340 -26.31 -5.94 4.04
CA TRP A 340 -26.02 -6.47 2.71
C TRP A 340 -24.53 -6.74 2.52
N PHE A 341 -24.17 -7.87 1.93
CA PHE A 341 -22.80 -8.22 1.61
C PHE A 341 -22.69 -9.04 0.33
N GLY A 342 -21.60 -8.87 -0.39
CA GLY A 342 -21.23 -9.64 -1.60
C GLY A 342 -20.39 -10.87 -1.28
N LYS A 343 -20.10 -11.67 -2.31
CA LYS A 343 -19.28 -12.89 -2.22
C LYS A 343 -17.81 -12.61 -1.83
N ASP A 344 -17.38 -11.40 -2.06
CA ASP A 344 -16.01 -10.89 -1.82
C ASP A 344 -15.87 -10.06 -0.50
N SER A 345 -16.92 -10.09 0.32
CA SER A 345 -16.90 -9.38 1.61
C SER A 345 -15.76 -9.90 2.51
N SER A 346 -14.94 -8.99 3.01
CA SER A 346 -13.85 -9.29 3.96
C SER A 346 -14.29 -9.21 5.43
N THR A 347 -15.52 -8.74 5.69
CA THR A 347 -16.04 -8.56 7.05
C THR A 347 -16.86 -9.74 7.54
N ILE A 348 -17.30 -10.62 6.63
CA ILE A 348 -18.10 -11.80 6.93
C ILE A 348 -17.26 -13.06 6.71
N PRO A 349 -17.28 -14.05 7.62
CA PRO A 349 -16.59 -15.32 7.42
C PRO A 349 -17.01 -16.02 6.12
N THR A 350 -16.04 -16.59 5.40
CA THR A 350 -16.27 -17.22 4.09
C THR A 350 -17.30 -18.36 4.17
N GLU A 351 -17.32 -19.08 5.28
CA GLU A 351 -18.28 -20.15 5.54
C GLU A 351 -19.72 -19.62 5.57
N LEU A 352 -19.92 -18.44 6.21
CA LEU A 352 -21.24 -17.79 6.26
C LEU A 352 -21.64 -17.22 4.90
N ILE A 353 -20.69 -16.63 4.16
CA ILE A 353 -20.93 -16.12 2.80
C ILE A 353 -21.40 -17.27 1.91
N THR A 354 -20.68 -18.40 1.92
CA THR A 354 -20.99 -19.57 1.08
C THR A 354 -22.40 -20.09 1.35
N GLU A 355 -22.76 -20.21 2.62
CA GLU A 355 -24.09 -20.70 3.02
C GLU A 355 -25.17 -19.66 2.69
N ALA A 356 -24.97 -18.39 2.99
CA ALA A 356 -25.95 -17.34 2.72
C ALA A 356 -26.34 -17.25 1.23
N PHE A 357 -25.36 -17.38 0.33
CA PHE A 357 -25.63 -17.39 -1.11
C PHE A 357 -26.32 -18.67 -1.63
N SER A 358 -26.37 -19.74 -0.83
CA SER A 358 -27.07 -20.99 -1.16
C SER A 358 -28.51 -21.01 -0.67
N LEU A 359 -28.85 -20.21 0.36
CA LEU A 359 -30.16 -20.19 0.99
C LEU A 359 -31.16 -19.29 0.22
N LYS A 360 -32.45 -19.61 0.31
CA LYS A 360 -33.52 -18.74 -0.16
C LYS A 360 -33.91 -17.72 0.87
N ILE A 361 -34.56 -16.65 0.43
CA ILE A 361 -35.08 -15.62 1.33
C ILE A 361 -36.04 -16.27 2.35
N GLY A 362 -35.78 -15.98 3.64
CA GLY A 362 -36.50 -16.53 4.78
C GLY A 362 -35.94 -17.85 5.33
N GLU A 363 -35.12 -18.57 4.58
CA GLU A 363 -34.46 -19.78 5.06
C GLU A 363 -33.31 -19.45 6.05
N TYR A 364 -33.07 -20.35 6.98
CA TYR A 364 -31.92 -20.30 7.88
C TYR A 364 -31.11 -21.59 7.80
N SER A 365 -29.80 -21.44 8.01
CA SER A 365 -28.85 -22.54 7.97
C SER A 365 -28.99 -23.46 9.19
N LYS A 366 -28.41 -24.65 9.06
CA LYS A 366 -27.97 -25.43 10.22
C LYS A 366 -26.80 -24.69 10.89
N PRO A 367 -26.39 -25.05 12.13
CA PRO A 367 -25.22 -24.52 12.75
C PRO A 367 -23.96 -24.66 11.87
N ILE A 368 -23.27 -23.57 11.63
CA ILE A 368 -22.06 -23.45 10.82
C ILE A 368 -20.88 -23.20 11.77
N LYS A 369 -19.85 -24.03 11.70
CA LYS A 369 -18.64 -23.81 12.48
C LYS A 369 -17.79 -22.74 11.84
N THR A 370 -17.43 -21.71 12.61
CA THR A 370 -16.53 -20.63 12.24
C THR A 370 -15.36 -20.57 13.21
N SER A 371 -14.42 -19.67 12.97
CA SER A 371 -13.29 -19.41 13.89
C SER A 371 -13.76 -18.81 15.22
N SER A 372 -14.93 -18.14 15.27
CA SER A 372 -15.50 -17.48 16.45
C SER A 372 -16.45 -18.35 17.25
N GLY A 373 -16.89 -19.48 16.72
CA GLY A 373 -17.86 -20.36 17.35
C GLY A 373 -18.75 -21.07 16.36
N TYR A 374 -20.06 -21.10 16.64
CA TYR A 374 -21.08 -21.67 15.77
C TYR A 374 -22.11 -20.60 15.44
N ASP A 375 -22.38 -20.45 14.17
CA ASP A 375 -23.31 -19.47 13.60
C ASP A 375 -24.55 -20.15 13.04
N ILE A 376 -25.71 -19.53 13.20
CA ILE A 376 -26.92 -19.80 12.42
C ILE A 376 -27.22 -18.54 11.63
N ILE A 377 -27.28 -18.63 10.30
CA ILE A 377 -27.57 -17.48 9.43
C ILE A 377 -28.99 -17.60 8.85
N GLN A 378 -29.67 -16.47 8.70
CA GLN A 378 -30.94 -16.39 7.96
C GLN A 378 -30.82 -15.33 6.88
N VAL A 379 -31.27 -15.68 5.66
CA VAL A 379 -31.30 -14.75 4.52
C VAL A 379 -32.59 -13.92 4.55
N LEU A 380 -32.44 -12.60 4.47
CA LEU A 380 -33.54 -11.64 4.44
C LEU A 380 -33.77 -11.04 3.04
N GLY A 381 -32.75 -11.02 2.22
CA GLY A 381 -32.82 -10.51 0.84
C GLY A 381 -31.71 -11.07 -0.04
N HIS A 382 -31.95 -11.11 -1.36
CA HIS A 382 -30.99 -11.57 -2.35
C HIS A 382 -31.24 -10.80 -3.65
N GLU A 383 -30.37 -9.85 -3.96
CA GLU A 383 -30.57 -8.88 -5.04
C GLU A 383 -29.26 -8.53 -5.74
N VAL A 384 -29.37 -8.11 -7.00
CA VAL A 384 -28.28 -7.40 -7.68
C VAL A 384 -28.35 -5.93 -7.27
N ARG A 385 -27.36 -5.45 -6.52
CA ARG A 385 -27.33 -4.12 -5.95
C ARG A 385 -26.19 -3.29 -6.52
N PRO A 386 -26.38 -1.97 -6.69
CA PRO A 386 -25.31 -1.07 -7.08
C PRO A 386 -24.22 -1.06 -6.00
N LEU A 387 -22.95 -1.03 -6.46
CA LEU A 387 -21.79 -0.83 -5.60
C LEU A 387 -21.57 0.65 -5.35
N THR A 388 -21.18 0.99 -4.15
CA THR A 388 -20.57 2.31 -3.88
C THR A 388 -19.26 2.45 -4.67
N ASP A 389 -18.81 3.66 -4.90
CA ASP A 389 -17.52 3.90 -5.56
C ASP A 389 -16.37 3.19 -4.84
N GLN A 390 -16.40 3.14 -3.51
CA GLN A 390 -15.39 2.45 -2.71
C GLN A 390 -15.44 0.93 -2.91
N GLU A 391 -16.61 0.32 -2.91
CA GLU A 391 -16.79 -1.12 -3.16
C GLU A 391 -16.36 -1.49 -4.57
N TYR A 392 -16.75 -0.67 -5.56
CA TYR A 392 -16.32 -0.87 -6.94
C TYR A 392 -14.80 -0.80 -7.08
N GLN A 393 -14.14 0.21 -6.52
CA GLN A 393 -12.68 0.33 -6.55
C GLN A 393 -12.00 -0.84 -5.81
N SER A 394 -12.59 -1.31 -4.72
CA SER A 394 -12.11 -2.49 -4.00
C SER A 394 -12.21 -3.76 -4.85
N ALA A 395 -13.33 -3.97 -5.53
CA ALA A 395 -13.53 -5.10 -6.44
C ALA A 395 -12.53 -5.06 -7.62
N VAL A 396 -12.35 -3.89 -8.24
CA VAL A 396 -11.36 -3.67 -9.31
C VAL A 396 -9.95 -3.97 -8.83
N SER A 397 -9.57 -3.45 -7.66
CA SER A 397 -8.23 -3.66 -7.10
C SER A 397 -7.98 -5.12 -6.71
N GLY A 398 -8.98 -5.78 -6.11
CA GLY A 398 -8.92 -7.20 -5.75
C GLY A 398 -8.79 -8.10 -6.97
N ALA A 399 -9.58 -7.86 -8.01
CA ALA A 399 -9.51 -8.61 -9.26
C ALA A 399 -8.17 -8.41 -9.97
N PHE A 400 -7.63 -7.19 -9.97
CA PHE A 400 -6.32 -6.92 -10.54
C PHE A 400 -5.19 -7.64 -9.78
N THR A 401 -5.25 -7.65 -8.45
CA THR A 401 -4.30 -8.39 -7.60
C THR A 401 -4.36 -9.89 -7.88
N THR A 402 -5.56 -10.45 -7.97
CA THR A 402 -5.77 -11.87 -8.33
C THR A 402 -5.22 -12.18 -9.72
N TRP A 403 -5.44 -11.28 -10.68
CA TRP A 403 -4.89 -11.42 -12.02
C TRP A 403 -3.35 -11.40 -12.01
N LEU A 404 -2.70 -10.46 -11.28
CA LEU A 404 -1.24 -10.40 -11.13
C LEU A 404 -0.68 -11.69 -10.52
N GLN A 405 -1.29 -12.20 -9.47
CA GLN A 405 -0.90 -13.47 -8.86
C GLN A 405 -1.01 -14.63 -9.86
N GLY A 406 -2.09 -14.66 -10.64
CA GLY A 406 -2.29 -15.63 -11.71
C GLY A 406 -1.25 -15.51 -12.82
N GLN A 407 -0.81 -14.29 -13.19
CA GLN A 407 0.27 -14.09 -14.15
C GLN A 407 1.62 -14.53 -13.56
N SER A 408 1.90 -14.21 -12.31
CA SER A 408 3.13 -14.63 -11.63
C SER A 408 3.26 -16.15 -11.59
N THR A 409 2.17 -16.87 -11.26
CA THR A 409 2.14 -18.34 -11.23
C THR A 409 2.37 -18.98 -12.60
N LYS A 410 1.90 -18.34 -13.68
CA LYS A 410 2.06 -18.81 -15.06
C LYS A 410 3.40 -18.45 -15.67
N SER A 411 4.13 -17.52 -15.08
CA SER A 411 5.39 -16.99 -15.59
C SER A 411 6.60 -17.66 -14.93
N LYS A 412 7.70 -17.73 -15.66
CA LYS A 412 8.98 -18.16 -15.08
C LYS A 412 9.60 -16.97 -14.32
N VAL A 413 9.30 -16.87 -13.02
CA VAL A 413 9.87 -15.87 -12.12
C VAL A 413 11.08 -16.45 -11.42
N VAL A 414 12.23 -15.79 -11.54
CA VAL A 414 13.50 -16.17 -10.85
C VAL A 414 13.97 -14.96 -10.07
N ILE A 415 13.93 -15.05 -8.75
CA ILE A 415 14.45 -14.03 -7.83
C ILE A 415 15.83 -14.48 -7.37
N ASN A 416 16.83 -13.62 -7.48
CA ASN A 416 18.17 -13.88 -7.00
C ASN A 416 18.18 -13.77 -5.47
N SER A 417 18.32 -14.90 -4.76
CA SER A 417 18.25 -14.95 -3.30
C SER A 417 19.29 -14.07 -2.58
N ALA A 418 20.36 -13.68 -3.27
CA ALA A 418 21.36 -12.77 -2.71
C ALA A 418 20.85 -11.33 -2.52
N TRP A 419 19.66 -10.96 -3.03
CA TRP A 419 19.11 -9.61 -2.90
C TRP A 419 19.07 -9.12 -1.45
N VAL A 420 18.84 -10.02 -0.49
CA VAL A 420 18.78 -9.68 0.95
C VAL A 420 20.06 -9.03 1.47
N ASN A 421 21.21 -9.35 0.87
CA ASN A 421 22.52 -8.80 1.24
C ASN A 421 22.78 -7.41 0.61
N TYR A 422 21.93 -7.00 -0.31
CA TYR A 422 22.08 -5.75 -1.08
C TYR A 422 20.99 -4.72 -0.78
N VAL A 423 20.18 -4.97 0.26
CA VAL A 423 19.11 -4.04 0.66
C VAL A 423 19.72 -2.80 1.32
N PRO A 424 19.52 -1.60 0.78
CA PRO A 424 19.97 -0.36 1.40
C PRO A 424 19.29 -0.10 2.75
N THR A 425 20.05 0.41 3.71
CA THR A 425 19.55 0.88 5.00
C THR A 425 19.32 2.39 5.03
N SER A 426 19.89 3.14 4.08
CA SER A 426 19.67 4.57 3.85
C SER A 426 18.69 4.80 2.69
N PRO A 427 17.93 5.95 2.70
CA PRO A 427 17.92 6.95 3.76
C PRO A 427 17.26 6.48 5.06
N THR A 428 17.57 7.18 6.17
CA THR A 428 16.98 6.98 7.49
C THR A 428 16.21 8.23 7.93
N ILE A 429 15.31 8.09 8.92
CA ILE A 429 14.59 9.22 9.51
C ILE A 429 15.59 10.26 10.07
N ALA A 430 16.66 9.80 10.75
CA ALA A 430 17.66 10.69 11.31
C ALA A 430 18.41 11.50 10.24
N GLU A 431 18.76 10.87 9.09
CA GLU A 431 19.40 11.57 7.96
C GLU A 431 18.45 12.61 7.34
N ALA A 432 17.15 12.31 7.20
CA ALA A 432 16.16 13.24 6.70
C ALA A 432 15.97 14.44 7.64
N GLN A 433 15.83 14.19 8.93
CA GLN A 433 15.71 15.25 9.95
C GLN A 433 16.96 16.15 9.99
N ALA A 434 18.15 15.57 9.89
CA ALA A 434 19.39 16.33 9.83
C ALA A 434 19.46 17.24 8.59
N LYS A 435 18.99 16.75 7.44
CA LYS A 435 18.91 17.52 6.19
C LYS A 435 17.91 18.68 6.30
N ASP A 436 16.75 18.46 6.89
CA ASP A 436 15.73 19.49 7.10
C ASP A 436 16.22 20.57 8.06
N ASN A 437 16.85 20.19 9.18
CA ASN A 437 17.45 21.11 10.13
C ASN A 437 18.57 21.96 9.51
N ALA A 438 19.42 21.36 8.68
CA ALA A 438 20.47 22.09 7.96
C ALA A 438 19.86 23.09 6.95
N THR A 439 18.79 22.71 6.26
CA THR A 439 18.07 23.57 5.32
C THR A 439 17.41 24.76 6.04
N ALA A 440 16.75 24.52 7.18
CA ALA A 440 16.14 25.55 8.01
C ALA A 440 17.20 26.53 8.55
N THR A 441 18.34 26.03 9.02
CA THR A 441 19.46 26.86 9.51
C THR A 441 20.03 27.73 8.40
N ALA A 442 20.24 27.17 7.21
CA ALA A 442 20.73 27.91 6.05
C ALA A 442 19.75 29.00 5.61
N TYR A 443 18.44 28.71 5.64
CA TYR A 443 17.39 29.69 5.35
C TYR A 443 17.41 30.86 6.34
N VAL A 444 17.46 30.58 7.65
CA VAL A 444 17.55 31.62 8.70
C VAL A 444 18.79 32.47 8.53
N ALA A 445 19.96 31.87 8.29
CA ALA A 445 21.21 32.59 8.05
C ALA A 445 21.12 33.52 6.82
N THR A 446 20.52 33.01 5.73
CA THR A 446 20.31 33.79 4.50
C THR A 446 19.35 34.95 4.72
N TYR A 447 18.25 34.70 5.46
CA TYR A 447 17.25 35.72 5.81
C TYR A 447 17.88 36.84 6.69
N GLN A 448 18.68 36.44 7.71
CA GLN A 448 19.39 37.38 8.57
C GLN A 448 20.41 38.22 7.79
N ALA A 449 21.21 37.60 6.92
CA ALA A 449 22.17 38.28 6.08
C ALA A 449 21.49 39.30 5.14
N LYS A 450 20.33 38.97 4.61
CA LYS A 450 19.56 39.86 3.73
C LYS A 450 18.93 41.06 4.47
N ASN A 451 18.61 40.88 5.75
CA ASN A 451 17.95 41.93 6.57
C ASN A 451 18.92 42.69 7.46
N SER A 452 20.14 42.20 7.71
CA SER A 452 21.18 42.92 8.46
C SER A 452 21.92 43.97 7.62
N GLY A 453 21.68 44.04 6.32
CA GLY A 453 22.19 45.07 5.40
C GLY A 453 21.23 46.26 5.20
N LYS A 454 20.21 46.40 6.02
CA LYS A 454 19.38 47.58 6.18
C LYS A 454 19.53 48.12 7.59
#